data_805ccd137a1b36aea7240d8da1397d85
#
_entry.id   805ccd137a1b36aea7240d8da1397d85
#
_cell.length_a   1.000
_cell.length_b   1.000
_cell.length_c   1.000
_cell.angle_alpha   90.00
_cell.angle_beta   90.00
_cell.angle_gamma   90.00
#
_symmetry.space_group_name_H-M   'P 1'
#
loop_
_entity.id
_entity.type
_entity.pdbx_description
1 polymer ?
#
loop_
_entity_poly.entity_id
_entity_poly.type
_entity_poly.pdbx_seq_one_letter_code
_entity_poly.pdbx_strand_id
1 'polypeptide(L)'
;VKEKTGKYILSGQADSPDMIMEMLQSAGASLFDEDGKPAMTDNDALKECIDIYKTMVEEGIYYEVNSWDEYVTSITGGATCGVINGNWISATIMGMKDTEGKWEITNMPKLVKTPNATNYSNNGGSSWYITTNCQNKDLAIDFLKSTFAGSTKFYDNVLTQTGAIATY
;
A
#
# COMPACT_ATOMS: atom_id res chain seq x y z
N VAL A 1 16.08 13.21 9.76
CA VAL A 1 15.40 12.33 10.75
C VAL A 1 16.40 11.32 11.26
N LYS A 2 16.99 10.48 10.43
CA LYS A 2 17.89 9.39 10.81
C LYS A 2 19.05 9.83 11.71
N GLU A 3 19.74 10.90 11.36
CA GLU A 3 20.87 11.41 12.15
C GLU A 3 20.49 11.82 13.59
N LYS A 4 19.26 12.34 13.77
CA LYS A 4 18.79 12.81 15.09
C LYS A 4 18.07 11.75 15.90
N THR A 5 17.47 10.75 15.26
CA THR A 5 16.56 9.81 15.92
C THR A 5 17.00 8.35 15.78
N GLY A 6 17.93 8.05 14.88
CA GLY A 6 18.28 6.70 14.47
C GLY A 6 17.22 5.99 13.61
N LYS A 7 16.10 6.67 13.31
CA LYS A 7 14.96 6.07 12.60
C LYS A 7 14.93 6.47 11.14
N TYR A 8 14.40 5.56 10.33
CA TYR A 8 14.05 5.84 8.95
C TYR A 8 12.69 6.54 8.85
N ILE A 9 12.41 7.16 7.71
CA ILE A 9 11.09 7.74 7.46
C ILE A 9 10.14 6.64 6.99
N LEU A 10 10.57 5.81 6.05
CA LEU A 10 9.79 4.75 5.41
C LEU A 10 10.55 3.42 5.42
N SER A 11 9.84 2.34 5.22
CA SER A 11 10.39 1.01 4.93
C SER A 11 9.58 0.28 3.88
N GLY A 12 10.17 -0.72 3.26
CA GLY A 12 9.51 -1.63 2.34
C GLY A 12 10.43 -2.79 1.95
N GLN A 13 9.86 -3.80 1.31
CA GLN A 13 10.61 -4.97 0.88
C GLN A 13 11.48 -4.64 -0.35
N ALA A 14 12.75 -5.01 -0.30
CA ALA A 14 13.73 -4.72 -1.36
C ALA A 14 13.39 -5.37 -2.71
N ASP A 15 12.67 -6.49 -2.68
CA ASP A 15 12.23 -7.25 -3.86
C ASP A 15 10.82 -6.89 -4.34
N SER A 16 10.14 -5.94 -3.66
CA SER A 16 8.81 -5.49 -4.04
C SER A 16 8.85 -4.25 -4.94
N PRO A 17 8.09 -4.23 -6.03
CA PRO A 17 7.93 -3.05 -6.87
C PRO A 17 6.96 -2.02 -6.28
N ASP A 18 6.33 -2.28 -5.13
CA ASP A 18 5.18 -1.55 -4.60
C ASP A 18 5.40 -0.03 -4.58
N MET A 19 6.48 0.43 -3.95
CA MET A 19 6.77 1.87 -3.84
C MET A 19 6.88 2.54 -5.22
N ILE A 20 7.56 1.90 -6.18
CA ILE A 20 7.71 2.44 -7.54
C ILE A 20 6.36 2.45 -8.25
N MET A 21 5.57 1.38 -8.09
CA MET A 21 4.26 1.26 -8.71
C MET A 21 3.26 2.26 -8.13
N GLU A 22 3.27 2.47 -6.82
CA GLU A 22 2.43 3.48 -6.15
C GLU A 22 2.75 4.89 -6.68
N MET A 23 4.02 5.24 -6.79
CA MET A 23 4.43 6.52 -7.36
C MET A 23 4.03 6.65 -8.82
N LEU A 24 4.27 5.61 -9.63
CA LEU A 24 3.96 5.61 -11.06
C LEU A 24 2.44 5.76 -11.32
N GLN A 25 1.62 5.03 -10.56
CA GLN A 25 0.17 5.14 -10.63
C GLN A 25 -0.33 6.53 -10.19
N SER A 26 0.28 7.12 -9.16
CA SER A 26 -0.07 8.48 -8.72
C SER A 26 0.18 9.52 -9.80
N ALA A 27 1.08 9.25 -10.73
CA ALA A 27 1.38 10.05 -11.90
C ALA A 27 0.41 9.81 -13.07
N GLY A 28 -0.49 8.82 -12.96
CA GLY A 28 -1.32 8.37 -14.08
C GLY A 28 -0.53 7.66 -15.18
N ALA A 29 0.67 7.17 -14.86
CA ALA A 29 1.55 6.50 -15.80
C ALA A 29 1.51 4.96 -15.63
N SER A 30 1.95 4.26 -16.66
CA SER A 30 1.94 2.80 -16.73
C SER A 30 3.27 2.26 -17.25
N LEU A 31 3.54 0.98 -16.98
CA LEU A 31 4.62 0.22 -17.62
C LEU A 31 4.26 -0.28 -19.02
N PHE A 32 3.00 -0.12 -19.41
CA PHE A 32 2.47 -0.55 -20.70
C PHE A 32 1.74 0.61 -21.38
N ASP A 33 1.77 0.61 -22.71
CA ASP A 33 0.99 1.53 -23.52
C ASP A 33 -0.48 1.09 -23.64
N GLU A 34 -1.27 1.86 -24.40
CA GLU A 34 -2.70 1.59 -24.62
C GLU A 34 -2.97 0.26 -25.37
N ASP A 35 -1.98 -0.22 -26.13
CA ASP A 35 -2.02 -1.52 -26.82
C ASP A 35 -1.56 -2.69 -25.94
N GLY A 36 -1.15 -2.42 -24.68
CA GLY A 36 -0.62 -3.42 -23.76
C GLY A 36 0.83 -3.82 -24.03
N LYS A 37 1.59 -3.04 -24.82
CA LYS A 37 3.03 -3.29 -25.06
C LYS A 37 3.87 -2.62 -23.99
N PRO A 38 5.03 -3.19 -23.62
CA PRO A 38 5.95 -2.57 -22.66
C PRO A 38 6.34 -1.15 -23.07
N ALA A 39 6.14 -0.19 -22.17
CA ALA A 39 6.44 1.24 -22.34
C ALA A 39 7.33 1.75 -21.20
N MET A 40 8.46 1.07 -20.98
CA MET A 40 9.43 1.43 -19.94
C MET A 40 10.52 2.36 -20.46
N THR A 41 10.86 2.24 -21.76
CA THR A 41 11.81 3.14 -22.43
C THR A 41 11.12 4.50 -22.66
N ASP A 42 11.86 5.58 -22.45
CA ASP A 42 11.36 6.97 -22.60
C ASP A 42 10.16 7.33 -21.69
N ASN A 43 10.03 6.62 -20.56
CA ASN A 43 9.01 6.87 -19.55
C ASN A 43 9.58 7.78 -18.44
N ASP A 44 9.40 9.09 -18.60
CA ASP A 44 9.94 10.09 -17.68
C ASP A 44 9.39 9.94 -16.26
N ALA A 45 8.11 9.56 -16.12
CA ALA A 45 7.52 9.31 -14.82
C ALA A 45 8.17 8.13 -14.11
N LEU A 46 8.42 7.03 -14.82
CA LEU A 46 9.12 5.87 -14.27
C LEU A 46 10.55 6.23 -13.86
N LYS A 47 11.23 7.03 -14.67
CA LYS A 47 12.58 7.50 -14.34
C LYS A 47 12.58 8.35 -13.08
N GLU A 48 11.62 9.28 -12.93
CA GLU A 48 11.49 10.08 -11.70
C GLU A 48 11.24 9.17 -10.48
N CYS A 49 10.39 8.14 -10.61
CA CYS A 49 10.12 7.18 -9.53
C CYS A 49 11.38 6.43 -9.09
N ILE A 50 12.17 5.94 -10.07
CA ILE A 50 13.42 5.21 -9.79
C ILE A 50 14.47 6.13 -9.16
N ASP A 51 14.61 7.37 -9.66
CA ASP A 51 15.56 8.35 -9.12
C ASP A 51 15.18 8.70 -7.65
N ILE A 52 13.89 8.86 -7.36
CA ILE A 52 13.41 9.11 -5.99
C ILE A 52 13.69 7.89 -5.09
N TYR A 53 13.34 6.69 -5.53
CA TYR A 53 13.58 5.46 -4.77
C TYR A 53 15.07 5.32 -4.42
N LYS A 54 15.94 5.41 -5.44
CA LYS A 54 17.38 5.35 -5.27
C LYS A 54 17.88 6.39 -4.26
N THR A 55 17.44 7.64 -4.40
CA THR A 55 17.81 8.72 -3.47
C THR A 55 17.37 8.42 -2.05
N MET A 56 16.15 7.93 -1.86
CA MET A 56 15.64 7.58 -0.52
C MET A 56 16.47 6.47 0.15
N VAL A 57 16.95 5.49 -0.61
CA VAL A 57 17.82 4.43 -0.09
C VAL A 57 19.21 4.99 0.23
N GLU A 58 19.84 5.70 -0.70
CA GLU A 58 21.20 6.27 -0.54
C GLU A 58 21.29 7.27 0.61
N GLU A 59 20.26 8.10 0.81
CA GLU A 59 20.17 9.09 1.90
C GLU A 59 19.69 8.48 3.24
N GLY A 60 19.40 7.18 3.28
CA GLY A 60 18.92 6.50 4.47
C GLY A 60 17.54 6.98 4.94
N ILE A 61 16.70 7.41 4.01
CA ILE A 61 15.30 7.77 4.23
C ILE A 61 14.45 6.50 4.26
N TYR A 62 14.75 5.57 3.36
CA TYR A 62 14.04 4.32 3.15
C TYR A 62 14.84 3.14 3.71
N TYR A 63 14.18 2.30 4.49
CA TYR A 63 14.75 1.09 5.05
C TYR A 63 14.29 -0.13 4.24
N GLU A 64 15.18 -0.68 3.45
CA GLU A 64 14.94 -1.92 2.72
C GLU A 64 15.03 -3.12 3.67
N VAL A 65 14.00 -3.96 3.63
CA VAL A 65 13.90 -5.21 4.38
C VAL A 65 13.70 -6.38 3.40
N ASN A 66 13.97 -7.62 3.87
CA ASN A 66 14.01 -8.78 2.98
C ASN A 66 12.77 -9.66 3.05
N SER A 67 11.83 -9.35 3.95
CA SER A 67 10.61 -10.14 4.13
C SER A 67 9.45 -9.29 4.61
N TRP A 68 8.23 -9.84 4.48
CA TRP A 68 7.04 -9.25 5.06
C TRP A 68 7.12 -9.11 6.59
N ASP A 69 7.65 -10.12 7.28
CA ASP A 69 7.78 -10.09 8.73
C ASP A 69 8.75 -9.00 9.20
N GLU A 70 9.86 -8.81 8.48
CA GLU A 70 10.79 -7.71 8.74
C GLU A 70 10.14 -6.36 8.46
N TYR A 71 9.32 -6.24 7.41
CA TYR A 71 8.57 -5.03 7.10
C TYR A 71 7.62 -4.67 8.25
N VAL A 72 6.78 -5.60 8.68
CA VAL A 72 5.88 -5.41 9.83
C VAL A 72 6.67 -5.06 11.08
N THR A 73 7.78 -5.76 11.36
CA THR A 73 8.64 -5.48 12.52
C THR A 73 9.27 -4.11 12.46
N SER A 74 9.64 -3.60 11.28
CA SER A 74 10.20 -2.25 11.13
C SER A 74 9.21 -1.16 11.56
N ILE A 75 7.92 -1.39 11.32
CA ILE A 75 6.83 -0.49 11.71
C ILE A 75 6.53 -0.65 13.21
N THR A 76 6.23 -1.87 13.64
CA THR A 76 5.80 -2.16 15.01
C THR A 76 6.91 -1.98 16.05
N GLY A 77 8.15 -2.23 15.66
CA GLY A 77 9.34 -1.97 16.47
C GLY A 77 9.82 -0.52 16.44
N GLY A 78 9.16 0.34 15.64
CA GLY A 78 9.45 1.77 15.58
C GLY A 78 10.78 2.12 14.90
N ALA A 79 11.32 1.26 14.04
CA ALA A 79 12.47 1.58 13.19
C ALA A 79 12.12 2.62 12.11
N THR A 80 10.85 2.69 11.72
CA THR A 80 10.30 3.68 10.81
C THR A 80 9.22 4.51 11.47
N CYS A 81 8.98 5.72 10.97
CA CYS A 81 7.96 6.64 11.49
C CYS A 81 6.87 6.99 10.49
N GLY A 82 6.91 6.40 9.29
CA GLY A 82 5.89 6.55 8.26
C GLY A 82 5.71 5.26 7.46
N VAL A 83 4.56 5.14 6.84
CA VAL A 83 4.19 4.02 5.97
C VAL A 83 3.48 4.57 4.75
N ILE A 84 3.94 4.22 3.56
CA ILE A 84 3.17 4.35 2.32
C ILE A 84 2.75 2.94 1.94
N ASN A 85 1.43 2.70 1.92
CA ASN A 85 0.87 1.38 1.61
C ASN A 85 -0.64 1.49 1.38
N GLY A 86 -1.27 0.39 0.97
CA GLY A 86 -2.72 0.30 0.94
C GLY A 86 -3.35 0.48 2.33
N ASN A 87 -4.60 0.94 2.36
CA ASN A 87 -5.32 1.21 3.61
C ASN A 87 -5.45 -0.01 4.54
N TRP A 88 -5.25 -1.22 4.02
CA TRP A 88 -5.29 -2.47 4.79
C TRP A 88 -4.19 -2.56 5.87
N ILE A 89 -3.07 -1.81 5.75
CA ILE A 89 -2.02 -1.78 6.77
C ILE A 89 -2.47 -1.10 8.07
N SER A 90 -3.57 -0.35 8.03
CA SER A 90 -4.13 0.33 9.21
C SER A 90 -4.41 -0.64 10.36
N ALA A 91 -4.85 -1.86 10.06
CA ALA A 91 -5.10 -2.88 11.08
C ALA A 91 -3.82 -3.24 11.87
N THR A 92 -2.68 -3.35 11.19
CA THR A 92 -1.38 -3.59 11.82
C THR A 92 -0.99 -2.42 12.73
N ILE A 93 -1.17 -1.19 12.25
CA ILE A 93 -0.82 0.02 12.99
C ILE A 93 -1.72 0.19 14.23
N MET A 94 -3.02 -0.02 14.09
CA MET A 94 -3.98 0.09 15.21
C MET A 94 -3.78 -1.00 16.26
N GLY A 95 -3.16 -2.12 15.91
CA GLY A 95 -2.76 -3.16 16.86
C GLY A 95 -1.64 -2.75 17.82
N MET A 96 -0.93 -1.65 17.53
CA MET A 96 0.20 -1.16 18.33
C MET A 96 -0.27 -0.25 19.48
N LYS A 97 -0.63 -0.83 20.62
CA LYS A 97 -1.19 -0.11 21.76
C LYS A 97 -0.25 0.98 22.31
N ASP A 98 1.06 0.76 22.29
CA ASP A 98 2.05 1.72 22.80
C ASP A 98 2.18 3.00 21.96
N THR A 99 1.63 2.99 20.76
CA THR A 99 1.63 4.13 19.84
C THR A 99 0.21 4.64 19.52
N GLU A 100 -0.78 4.22 20.29
CA GLU A 100 -2.15 4.69 20.15
C GLU A 100 -2.22 6.22 20.20
N GLY A 101 -2.95 6.81 19.25
CA GLY A 101 -3.08 8.27 19.11
C GLY A 101 -1.85 8.99 18.55
N LYS A 102 -0.78 8.27 18.16
CA LYS A 102 0.44 8.87 17.60
C LYS A 102 0.54 8.73 16.08
N TRP A 103 -0.39 8.05 15.45
CA TRP A 103 -0.45 7.85 14.01
C TRP A 103 -1.57 8.65 13.39
N GLU A 104 -1.31 9.18 12.21
CA GLU A 104 -2.28 9.93 11.42
C GLU A 104 -2.22 9.45 9.96
N ILE A 105 -3.37 9.38 9.31
CA ILE A 105 -3.47 9.09 7.88
C ILE A 105 -3.43 10.40 7.12
N THR A 106 -2.55 10.48 6.15
CA THR A 106 -2.42 11.63 5.25
C THR A 106 -2.26 11.16 3.80
N ASN A 107 -2.36 12.09 2.88
CA ASN A 107 -2.10 11.81 1.48
C ASN A 107 -0.62 11.51 1.23
N MET A 108 -0.33 10.61 0.29
CA MET A 108 1.05 10.38 -0.14
C MET A 108 1.63 11.63 -0.86
N PRO A 109 2.95 11.81 -0.80
CA PRO A 109 3.60 12.85 -1.60
C PRO A 109 3.40 12.62 -3.09
N LYS A 110 3.23 13.68 -3.86
CA LYS A 110 3.15 13.61 -5.32
C LYS A 110 4.52 13.82 -5.98
N LEU A 111 4.69 13.28 -7.17
CA LEU A 111 5.83 13.56 -8.02
C LEU A 111 5.83 15.04 -8.43
N VAL A 112 6.99 15.68 -8.38
CA VAL A 112 7.10 17.13 -8.64
C VAL A 112 7.52 17.48 -10.07
N LYS A 113 8.17 16.53 -10.77
CA LYS A 113 8.62 16.72 -12.16
C LYS A 113 7.59 16.22 -13.16
N THR A 114 6.72 15.30 -12.76
CA THR A 114 5.68 14.74 -13.62
C THR A 114 4.43 15.62 -13.57
N PRO A 115 4.03 16.22 -14.70
CA PRO A 115 2.80 17.00 -14.79
C PRO A 115 1.57 16.16 -14.43
N ASN A 116 0.60 16.76 -13.76
CA ASN A 116 -0.67 16.15 -13.35
C ASN A 116 -0.56 14.98 -12.35
N ALA A 117 0.61 14.74 -11.77
CA ALA A 117 0.73 13.78 -10.67
C ALA A 117 -0.21 14.15 -9.51
N THR A 118 -0.76 13.13 -8.87
CA THR A 118 -1.71 13.27 -7.75
C THR A 118 -1.09 12.84 -6.43
N ASN A 119 -1.83 13.03 -5.34
CA ASN A 119 -1.47 12.53 -4.01
C ASN A 119 -2.17 11.19 -3.69
N TYR A 120 -2.65 10.50 -4.72
CA TYR A 120 -3.43 9.27 -4.60
C TYR A 120 -2.80 8.16 -5.41
N SER A 121 -2.90 6.95 -4.91
CA SER A 121 -2.46 5.75 -5.60
C SER A 121 -3.28 4.55 -5.13
N ASN A 122 -2.91 3.38 -5.61
CA ASN A 122 -3.49 2.11 -5.20
C ASN A 122 -2.38 1.11 -4.90
N ASN A 123 -2.53 0.39 -3.80
CA ASN A 123 -1.69 -0.76 -3.49
C ASN A 123 -2.55 -1.93 -3.04
N GLY A 124 -2.66 -2.91 -3.90
CA GLY A 124 -3.44 -4.12 -3.66
C GLY A 124 -4.85 -4.05 -4.25
N GLY A 125 -5.73 -4.72 -3.57
CA GLY A 125 -7.06 -5.08 -4.02
C GLY A 125 -7.14 -6.57 -4.27
N SER A 126 -8.23 -7.18 -3.81
CA SER A 126 -8.48 -8.61 -3.95
C SER A 126 -9.90 -8.85 -4.40
N SER A 127 -10.09 -9.94 -5.13
CA SER A 127 -11.41 -10.33 -5.63
C SER A 127 -11.83 -11.65 -4.98
N TRP A 128 -13.10 -11.79 -4.72
CA TRP A 128 -13.71 -13.05 -4.33
C TRP A 128 -14.24 -13.78 -5.55
N TYR A 129 -13.96 -15.06 -5.64
CA TYR A 129 -14.50 -15.92 -6.69
C TYR A 129 -14.86 -17.30 -6.15
N ILE A 130 -15.81 -17.95 -6.81
CA ILE A 130 -16.27 -19.29 -6.46
C ILE A 130 -15.72 -20.25 -7.50
N THR A 131 -14.96 -21.24 -7.03
CA THR A 131 -14.33 -22.23 -7.92
C THR A 131 -15.37 -23.12 -8.62
N THR A 132 -15.00 -23.69 -9.74
CA THR A 132 -15.85 -24.65 -10.49
C THR A 132 -16.18 -25.90 -9.66
N ASN A 133 -15.30 -26.26 -8.71
CA ASN A 133 -15.46 -27.44 -7.85
C ASN A 133 -16.41 -27.22 -6.67
N CYS A 134 -16.89 -25.99 -6.45
CA CYS A 134 -17.85 -25.71 -5.39
C CYS A 134 -19.15 -26.47 -5.62
N GLN A 135 -19.56 -27.30 -4.67
CA GLN A 135 -20.78 -28.11 -4.76
C GLN A 135 -22.05 -27.31 -4.42
N ASN A 136 -21.91 -26.23 -3.66
CA ASN A 136 -23.02 -25.39 -3.21
C ASN A 136 -22.84 -23.94 -3.67
N LYS A 137 -22.83 -23.72 -4.99
CA LYS A 137 -22.54 -22.41 -5.59
C LYS A 137 -23.52 -21.34 -5.17
N ASP A 138 -24.82 -21.66 -5.13
CA ASP A 138 -25.86 -20.70 -4.77
C ASP A 138 -25.69 -20.24 -3.31
N LEU A 139 -25.41 -21.17 -2.40
CA LEU A 139 -25.13 -20.82 -1.00
C LEU A 139 -23.87 -19.95 -0.85
N ALA A 140 -22.82 -20.26 -1.63
CA ALA A 140 -21.60 -19.46 -1.63
C ALA A 140 -21.85 -18.05 -2.20
N ILE A 141 -22.65 -17.93 -3.23
CA ILE A 141 -23.07 -16.63 -3.79
C ILE A 141 -23.87 -15.83 -2.75
N ASP A 142 -24.84 -16.44 -2.11
CA ASP A 142 -25.67 -15.78 -1.10
C ASP A 142 -24.85 -15.35 0.10
N PHE A 143 -23.86 -16.16 0.53
CA PHE A 143 -22.91 -15.79 1.57
C PHE A 143 -22.10 -14.55 1.18
N LEU A 144 -21.50 -14.53 -0.02
CA LEU A 144 -20.71 -13.39 -0.48
C LEU A 144 -21.58 -12.12 -0.62
N LYS A 145 -22.81 -12.25 -1.13
CA LYS A 145 -23.76 -11.13 -1.25
C LYS A 145 -24.18 -10.57 0.11
N SER A 146 -24.43 -11.45 1.08
CA SER A 146 -24.90 -11.05 2.42
C SER A 146 -23.79 -10.51 3.33
N THR A 147 -22.52 -10.70 2.95
CA THR A 147 -21.36 -10.25 3.69
C THR A 147 -20.56 -9.19 2.93
N PHE A 148 -19.63 -9.62 2.08
CA PHE A 148 -18.65 -8.75 1.42
C PHE A 148 -19.24 -7.80 0.38
N ALA A 149 -20.35 -8.14 -0.25
CA ALA A 149 -20.93 -7.34 -1.34
C ALA A 149 -22.13 -6.47 -0.92
N GLY A 150 -22.62 -6.55 0.30
CA GLY A 150 -23.86 -5.87 0.63
C GLY A 150 -24.10 -5.52 2.11
N SER A 151 -23.20 -5.86 3.02
CA SER A 151 -23.43 -5.68 4.45
C SER A 151 -22.60 -4.54 5.05
N THR A 152 -23.22 -3.36 5.17
CA THR A 152 -22.62 -2.25 5.94
C THR A 152 -22.30 -2.68 7.37
N LYS A 153 -23.19 -3.42 8.01
CA LYS A 153 -22.98 -3.95 9.37
C LYS A 153 -21.72 -4.84 9.47
N PHE A 154 -21.44 -5.63 8.44
CA PHE A 154 -20.23 -6.44 8.41
C PHE A 154 -18.98 -5.54 8.41
N TYR A 155 -18.94 -4.53 7.56
CA TYR A 155 -17.80 -3.60 7.45
C TYR A 155 -17.65 -2.71 8.68
N ASP A 156 -18.74 -2.25 9.29
CA ASP A 156 -18.72 -1.52 10.56
C ASP A 156 -18.11 -2.37 11.69
N ASN A 157 -18.44 -3.65 11.75
CA ASN A 157 -17.83 -4.57 12.71
C ASN A 157 -16.35 -4.82 12.44
N VAL A 158 -15.96 -5.01 11.16
CA VAL A 158 -14.56 -5.18 10.78
C VAL A 158 -13.76 -3.94 11.17
N LEU A 159 -14.23 -2.75 10.84
CA LEU A 159 -13.58 -1.49 11.22
C LEU A 159 -13.44 -1.37 12.75
N THR A 160 -14.52 -1.62 13.48
CA THR A 160 -14.57 -1.43 14.95
C THR A 160 -13.67 -2.43 15.68
N GLN A 161 -13.64 -3.68 15.22
CA GLN A 161 -12.93 -4.75 15.92
C GLN A 161 -11.47 -4.90 15.50
N THR A 162 -11.14 -4.57 14.26
CA THR A 162 -9.81 -4.82 13.71
C THR A 162 -9.10 -3.55 13.24
N GLY A 163 -9.79 -2.44 13.16
CA GLY A 163 -9.26 -1.21 12.59
C GLY A 163 -9.02 -1.26 11.08
N ALA A 164 -9.46 -2.32 10.41
CA ALA A 164 -9.30 -2.46 8.97
C ALA A 164 -10.27 -1.53 8.24
N ILE A 165 -9.71 -0.64 7.45
CA ILE A 165 -10.48 0.25 6.58
C ILE A 165 -10.77 -0.52 5.28
N ALA A 166 -12.03 -0.71 4.98
CA ALA A 166 -12.48 -1.32 3.73
C ALA A 166 -13.16 -0.28 2.84
N THR A 167 -12.91 -0.37 1.56
CA THR A 167 -13.66 0.39 0.56
C THR A 167 -14.94 -0.37 0.23
N TYR A 168 -16.07 0.25 0.50
CA TYR A 168 -17.40 -0.27 0.21
C TYR A 168 -18.16 0.71 -0.68
#